data_0d10a8a1ff87ea0fa7f3ec7d84cca58b
#
_entry.id   0d10a8a1ff87ea0fa7f3ec7d84cca58b
#
_cell.length_a   1.000
_cell.length_b   1.000
_cell.length_c   1.000
_cell.angle_alpha   90.00
_cell.angle_beta   90.00
_cell.angle_gamma   90.00
#
_symmetry.space_group_name_H-M   'P 1'
#
loop_
_entity.id
_entity.type
_entity.pdbx_description
1 polymer ?
#
loop_
_entity_poly.entity_id
_entity_poly.type
_entity_poly.pdbx_seq_one_letter_code
_entity_poly.pdbx_strand_id
1 'polypeptide(L)'
;MVAILVLYDSRGGLVEQLARAVAEGVREAGGTPVERRADEAEPADLLRCDGLVLGSPNWSGITGKLKEWWDRSGDLWETGELAGKPAGAFTAGYSPSGGTEATLLQLLHLLLSHGMLFVGLPWSERMRRSGSYYGATAHGEVTEDDREQARMLGRRVTETALRLSAHRPPTQGKP
;
A
#
# COMPACT_ATOMS: atom_id res chain seq x y z
N MET A 1 11.13 -15.37 4.76
CA MET A 1 11.24 -13.93 4.38
C MET A 1 9.91 -13.53 3.78
N VAL A 2 9.32 -12.42 4.23
CA VAL A 2 8.00 -11.99 3.75
C VAL A 2 8.12 -11.16 2.47
N ALA A 3 7.18 -11.34 1.53
CA ALA A 3 7.09 -10.58 0.29
C ALA A 3 6.00 -9.51 0.41
N ILE A 4 6.33 -8.26 0.14
CA ILE A 4 5.39 -7.14 0.16
C ILE A 4 5.20 -6.61 -1.25
N LEU A 5 3.98 -6.70 -1.76
CA LEU A 5 3.62 -6.12 -3.04
C LEU A 5 3.44 -4.60 -2.88
N VAL A 6 4.16 -3.82 -3.66
CA VAL A 6 3.98 -2.38 -3.81
C VAL A 6 3.31 -2.14 -5.16
N LEU A 7 1.99 -2.05 -5.14
CA LEU A 7 1.16 -1.92 -6.35
C LEU A 7 0.69 -0.47 -6.50
N TYR A 8 0.88 0.11 -7.67
CA TYR A 8 0.50 1.51 -7.87
C TYR A 8 0.18 1.84 -9.32
N ASP A 9 -0.63 2.87 -9.53
CA ASP A 9 -0.69 3.63 -10.78
C ASP A 9 0.12 4.93 -10.64
N SER A 10 0.70 5.41 -11.72
CA SER A 10 1.45 6.67 -11.74
C SER A 10 1.41 7.30 -13.13
N ARG A 11 1.16 8.61 -13.18
CA ARG A 11 1.20 9.41 -14.41
C ARG A 11 2.32 10.45 -14.41
N GLY A 12 2.55 11.12 -13.29
CA GLY A 12 3.51 12.23 -13.14
C GLY A 12 4.77 11.87 -12.37
N GLY A 13 4.98 10.61 -12.00
CA GLY A 13 6.17 10.13 -11.32
C GLY A 13 6.23 10.37 -9.80
N LEU A 14 5.33 11.17 -9.20
CA LEU A 14 5.32 11.40 -7.75
C LEU A 14 4.98 10.12 -6.98
N VAL A 15 3.93 9.42 -7.42
CA VAL A 15 3.52 8.15 -6.80
C VAL A 15 4.60 7.07 -6.98
N GLU A 16 5.28 7.04 -8.11
CA GLU A 16 6.41 6.14 -8.34
C GLU A 16 7.58 6.41 -7.39
N GLN A 17 7.90 7.68 -7.12
CA GLN A 17 8.93 8.04 -6.14
C GLN A 17 8.54 7.59 -4.73
N LEU A 18 7.27 7.73 -4.34
CA LEU A 18 6.78 7.21 -3.06
C LEU A 18 6.82 5.68 -3.03
N ALA A 19 6.45 4.99 -4.13
CA ALA A 19 6.53 3.53 -4.22
C ALA A 19 7.96 3.01 -4.00
N ARG A 20 8.97 3.67 -4.58
CA ARG A 20 10.38 3.34 -4.35
C ARG A 20 10.78 3.52 -2.89
N ALA A 21 10.35 4.60 -2.24
CA ALA A 21 10.60 4.83 -0.82
C ALA A 21 9.90 3.78 0.07
N VAL A 22 8.67 3.38 -0.27
CA VAL A 22 7.99 2.25 0.40
C VAL A 22 8.82 0.97 0.27
N ALA A 23 9.31 0.67 -0.95
CA ALA A 23 10.14 -0.52 -1.20
C ALA A 23 11.47 -0.48 -0.42
N GLU A 24 12.08 0.69 -0.27
CA GLU A 24 13.25 0.87 0.62
C GLU A 24 12.89 0.49 2.06
N GLY A 25 11.79 1.00 2.60
CA GLY A 25 11.32 0.66 3.94
C GLY A 25 11.02 -0.83 4.14
N VAL A 26 10.51 -1.51 3.09
CA VAL A 26 10.32 -2.96 3.11
C VAL A 26 11.66 -3.68 3.28
N ARG A 27 12.70 -3.28 2.51
CA ARG A 27 14.06 -3.87 2.61
C ARG A 27 14.69 -3.62 3.98
N GLU A 28 14.55 -2.40 4.51
CA GLU A 28 15.07 -2.03 5.84
C GLU A 28 14.47 -2.90 6.96
N ALA A 29 13.22 -3.32 6.83
CA ALA A 29 12.55 -4.22 7.78
C ALA A 29 12.82 -5.72 7.52
N GLY A 30 13.68 -6.08 6.56
CA GLY A 30 14.02 -7.46 6.23
C GLY A 30 13.00 -8.18 5.35
N GLY A 31 12.10 -7.46 4.68
CA GLY A 31 11.18 -7.99 3.67
C GLY A 31 11.74 -7.91 2.24
N THR A 32 11.06 -8.56 1.33
CA THR A 32 11.32 -8.49 -0.11
C THR A 32 10.23 -7.66 -0.78
N PRO A 33 10.53 -6.45 -1.30
CA PRO A 33 9.54 -5.68 -2.06
C PRO A 33 9.35 -6.25 -3.45
N VAL A 34 8.11 -6.34 -3.89
CA VAL A 34 7.71 -6.65 -5.26
C VAL A 34 6.99 -5.42 -5.82
N GLU A 35 7.72 -4.59 -6.56
CA GLU A 35 7.16 -3.36 -7.14
C GLU A 35 6.45 -3.68 -8.45
N ARG A 36 5.19 -3.22 -8.60
CA ARG A 36 4.37 -3.39 -9.81
C ARG A 36 3.55 -2.14 -10.09
N ARG A 37 3.58 -1.70 -11.33
CA ARG A 37 2.59 -0.76 -11.83
C ARG A 37 1.31 -1.51 -12.20
N ALA A 38 0.17 -0.85 -12.11
CA ALA A 38 -1.13 -1.45 -12.42
C ALA A 38 -1.25 -1.98 -13.87
N ASP A 39 -0.43 -1.47 -14.81
CA ASP A 39 -0.37 -1.98 -16.19
C ASP A 39 0.51 -3.22 -16.37
N GLU A 40 1.34 -3.54 -15.39
CA GLU A 40 2.27 -4.67 -15.39
C GLU A 40 1.85 -5.79 -14.43
N ALA A 41 0.94 -5.47 -13.50
CA ALA A 41 0.51 -6.37 -12.44
C ALA A 41 -0.65 -7.27 -12.89
N GLU A 42 -0.65 -8.48 -12.37
CA GLU A 42 -1.77 -9.41 -12.51
C GLU A 42 -2.39 -9.74 -11.14
N PRO A 43 -3.71 -10.08 -11.06
CA PRO A 43 -4.34 -10.45 -9.78
C PRO A 43 -3.60 -11.55 -9.01
N ALA A 44 -2.92 -12.46 -9.73
CA ALA A 44 -2.08 -13.50 -9.14
C ALA A 44 -0.90 -12.96 -8.31
N ASP A 45 -0.47 -11.72 -8.50
CA ASP A 45 0.58 -11.11 -7.68
C ASP A 45 0.10 -10.89 -6.24
N LEU A 46 -1.20 -10.63 -6.04
CA LEU A 46 -1.83 -10.52 -4.71
C LEU A 46 -1.76 -11.84 -3.92
N LEU A 47 -1.82 -12.98 -4.59
CA LEU A 47 -1.72 -14.29 -3.93
C LEU A 47 -0.32 -14.57 -3.40
N ARG A 48 0.71 -14.11 -4.14
CA ARG A 48 2.12 -14.39 -3.86
C ARG A 48 2.74 -13.49 -2.80
N CYS A 49 2.02 -12.46 -2.35
CA CYS A 49 2.51 -11.55 -1.33
C CYS A 49 1.96 -11.86 0.07
N ASP A 50 2.72 -11.50 1.10
CA ASP A 50 2.35 -11.59 2.51
C ASP A 50 1.75 -10.28 3.03
N GLY A 51 1.84 -9.20 2.25
CA GLY A 51 1.27 -7.88 2.52
C GLY A 51 1.25 -7.01 1.28
N LEU A 52 0.49 -5.92 1.32
CA LEU A 52 0.26 -5.02 0.18
C LEU A 52 0.42 -3.55 0.60
N VAL A 53 1.09 -2.75 -0.23
CA VAL A 53 1.03 -1.29 -0.15
C VAL A 53 0.48 -0.75 -1.46
N LEU A 54 -0.71 -0.13 -1.42
CA LEU A 54 -1.46 0.28 -2.60
C LEU A 54 -1.35 1.79 -2.82
N GLY A 55 -0.99 2.21 -4.04
CA GLY A 55 -0.78 3.60 -4.39
C GLY A 55 -1.56 4.09 -5.60
N SER A 56 -2.09 5.31 -5.52
CA SER A 56 -2.74 5.99 -6.63
C SER A 56 -2.40 7.48 -6.63
N PRO A 57 -2.23 8.13 -7.79
CA PRO A 57 -2.31 9.57 -7.83
C PRO A 57 -3.73 10.03 -7.49
N ASN A 58 -3.82 11.21 -6.88
CA ASN A 58 -5.11 11.86 -6.64
C ASN A 58 -5.59 12.58 -7.90
N TRP A 59 -6.56 12.00 -8.57
CA TRP A 59 -7.30 12.57 -9.71
C TRP A 59 -8.78 12.70 -9.35
N SER A 60 -9.09 13.54 -8.38
CA SER A 60 -10.41 13.60 -7.74
C SER A 60 -10.81 12.25 -7.10
N GLY A 61 -9.81 11.56 -6.55
CA GLY A 61 -9.88 10.21 -6.03
C GLY A 61 -8.86 9.29 -6.71
N ILE A 62 -9.02 8.00 -6.54
CA ILE A 62 -8.18 6.98 -7.21
C ILE A 62 -8.38 7.03 -8.74
N THR A 63 -7.35 6.63 -9.50
CA THR A 63 -7.47 6.57 -10.95
C THR A 63 -8.44 5.47 -11.39
N GLY A 64 -9.17 5.73 -12.48
CA GLY A 64 -10.04 4.71 -13.09
C GLY A 64 -9.27 3.44 -13.47
N LYS A 65 -8.01 3.59 -13.94
CA LYS A 65 -7.11 2.47 -14.28
C LYS A 65 -6.81 1.57 -13.08
N LEU A 66 -6.50 2.15 -11.91
CA LEU A 66 -6.26 1.36 -10.70
C LEU A 66 -7.55 0.69 -10.23
N LYS A 67 -8.70 1.39 -10.31
CA LYS A 67 -9.99 0.81 -9.93
C LYS A 67 -10.39 -0.35 -10.84
N GLU A 68 -10.24 -0.19 -12.14
CA GLU A 68 -10.50 -1.25 -13.13
C GLU A 68 -9.58 -2.47 -12.89
N TRP A 69 -8.30 -2.23 -12.59
CA TRP A 69 -7.38 -3.30 -12.23
C TRP A 69 -7.84 -4.03 -10.96
N TRP A 70 -8.24 -3.27 -9.93
CA TRP A 70 -8.71 -3.83 -8.66
C TRP A 70 -9.97 -4.68 -8.85
N ASP A 71 -10.89 -4.28 -9.71
CA ASP A 71 -12.12 -5.02 -9.99
C ASP A 71 -11.86 -6.40 -10.59
N ARG A 72 -10.72 -6.64 -11.23
CA ARG A 72 -10.30 -7.97 -11.71
C ARG A 72 -9.92 -8.94 -10.58
N SER A 73 -9.78 -8.46 -9.36
CA SER A 73 -9.48 -9.29 -8.18
C SER A 73 -10.73 -9.82 -7.46
N GLY A 74 -11.92 -9.69 -8.07
CA GLY A 74 -13.20 -10.09 -7.48
C GLY A 74 -13.24 -11.55 -7.03
N ASP A 75 -12.68 -12.47 -7.80
CA ASP A 75 -12.61 -13.90 -7.44
C ASP A 75 -11.81 -14.12 -6.13
N LEU A 76 -10.77 -13.30 -5.89
CA LEU A 76 -9.96 -13.37 -4.67
C LEU A 76 -10.73 -12.82 -3.45
N TRP A 77 -11.66 -11.90 -3.69
CA TRP A 77 -12.58 -11.42 -2.66
C TRP A 77 -13.56 -12.53 -2.23
N GLU A 78 -14.17 -13.23 -3.18
CA GLU A 78 -15.11 -14.32 -2.90
C GLU A 78 -14.45 -15.48 -2.13
N THR A 79 -13.20 -15.79 -2.44
CA THR A 79 -12.45 -16.87 -1.77
C THR A 79 -11.76 -16.44 -0.48
N GLY A 80 -11.69 -15.11 -0.18
CA GLY A 80 -11.07 -14.58 1.02
C GLY A 80 -9.55 -14.70 1.07
N GLU A 81 -8.87 -14.82 -0.07
CA GLU A 81 -7.42 -15.09 -0.16
C GLU A 81 -6.54 -13.95 0.41
N LEU A 82 -7.07 -12.72 0.48
CA LEU A 82 -6.35 -11.58 1.03
C LEU A 82 -6.70 -11.29 2.49
N ALA A 83 -7.71 -11.97 3.04
CA ALA A 83 -8.18 -11.72 4.40
C ALA A 83 -7.05 -11.92 5.43
N GLY A 84 -6.88 -10.93 6.31
CA GLY A 84 -5.86 -10.94 7.35
C GLY A 84 -4.44 -10.58 6.90
N LYS A 85 -4.17 -10.36 5.61
CA LYS A 85 -2.87 -9.82 5.17
C LYS A 85 -2.77 -8.34 5.54
N PRO A 86 -1.62 -7.84 6.04
CA PRO A 86 -1.44 -6.43 6.35
C PRO A 86 -1.35 -5.59 5.07
N ALA A 87 -1.96 -4.41 5.11
CA ALA A 87 -1.93 -3.51 3.98
C ALA A 87 -1.83 -2.04 4.39
N GLY A 88 -1.24 -1.22 3.53
CA GLY A 88 -1.14 0.23 3.67
C GLY A 88 -1.45 0.96 2.38
N ALA A 89 -1.57 2.29 2.45
CA ALA A 89 -1.92 3.12 1.30
C ALA A 89 -1.00 4.34 1.17
N PHE A 90 -0.79 4.81 -0.08
CA PHE A 90 -0.08 6.06 -0.36
C PHE A 90 -0.65 6.77 -1.58
N THR A 91 -0.49 8.08 -1.63
CA THR A 91 -1.01 8.90 -2.73
C THR A 91 -0.15 10.14 -2.94
N ALA A 92 -0.30 10.78 -4.09
CA ALA A 92 0.27 12.08 -4.35
C ALA A 92 -0.73 12.95 -5.10
N GLY A 93 -0.70 14.24 -4.83
CA GLY A 93 -1.57 15.24 -5.44
C GLY A 93 -0.86 16.56 -5.72
N TYR A 94 -1.59 17.53 -6.23
CA TYR A 94 -1.05 18.84 -6.59
C TYR A 94 -0.80 19.75 -5.37
N SER A 95 -1.68 19.67 -4.38
CA SER A 95 -1.65 20.56 -3.21
C SER A 95 -2.12 19.86 -1.95
N PRO A 96 -1.74 20.35 -0.76
CA PRO A 96 -2.20 19.80 0.52
C PRO A 96 -3.72 19.75 0.66
N SER A 97 -4.42 20.73 0.08
CA SER A 97 -5.90 20.79 0.13
C SER A 97 -6.57 20.11 -1.06
N GLY A 98 -5.82 19.35 -1.88
CA GLY A 98 -6.30 18.74 -3.11
C GLY A 98 -7.09 17.44 -2.93
N GLY A 99 -7.39 17.01 -1.70
CA GLY A 99 -8.18 15.81 -1.43
C GLY A 99 -7.37 14.50 -1.38
N THR A 100 -6.07 14.57 -1.08
CA THR A 100 -5.22 13.37 -0.95
C THR A 100 -5.71 12.43 0.16
N GLU A 101 -6.21 12.93 1.29
CA GLU A 101 -6.80 12.08 2.32
C GLU A 101 -8.06 11.35 1.83
N ALA A 102 -8.90 12.01 1.03
CA ALA A 102 -10.06 11.36 0.43
C ALA A 102 -9.65 10.21 -0.51
N THR A 103 -8.54 10.38 -1.24
CA THR A 103 -7.96 9.32 -2.07
C THR A 103 -7.39 8.17 -1.22
N LEU A 104 -6.71 8.47 -0.10
CA LEU A 104 -6.27 7.45 0.85
C LEU A 104 -7.45 6.66 1.41
N LEU A 105 -8.56 7.32 1.78
CA LEU A 105 -9.77 6.66 2.27
C LEU A 105 -10.40 5.75 1.22
N GLN A 106 -10.35 6.11 -0.06
CA GLN A 106 -10.81 5.24 -1.14
C GLN A 106 -9.90 4.00 -1.28
N LEU A 107 -8.57 4.16 -1.23
CA LEU A 107 -7.63 3.05 -1.21
C LEU A 107 -7.89 2.14 -0.01
N LEU A 108 -8.11 2.72 1.16
CA LEU A 108 -8.46 2.02 2.39
C LEU A 108 -9.72 1.17 2.21
N HIS A 109 -10.75 1.75 1.59
CA HIS A 109 -11.99 1.04 1.32
C HIS A 109 -11.77 -0.21 0.46
N LEU A 110 -10.92 -0.11 -0.58
CA LEU A 110 -10.56 -1.26 -1.40
C LEU A 110 -9.86 -2.37 -0.59
N LEU A 111 -8.89 -1.99 0.27
CA LEU A 111 -8.15 -2.94 1.10
C LEU A 111 -9.07 -3.63 2.13
N LEU A 112 -9.92 -2.86 2.79
CA LEU A 112 -10.87 -3.38 3.78
C LEU A 112 -11.94 -4.28 3.16
N SER A 113 -12.37 -4.02 1.91
CA SER A 113 -13.34 -4.87 1.24
C SER A 113 -12.84 -6.30 1.04
N HIS A 114 -11.53 -6.50 0.91
CA HIS A 114 -10.89 -7.81 0.87
C HIS A 114 -10.53 -8.39 2.25
N GLY A 115 -10.97 -7.78 3.35
CA GLY A 115 -10.68 -8.25 4.71
C GLY A 115 -9.23 -8.06 5.14
N MET A 116 -8.46 -7.19 4.47
CA MET A 116 -7.07 -6.91 4.84
C MET A 116 -6.97 -6.13 6.14
N LEU A 117 -5.86 -6.28 6.84
CA LEU A 117 -5.55 -5.54 8.06
C LEU A 117 -4.85 -4.22 7.71
N PHE A 118 -5.54 -3.12 7.90
CA PHE A 118 -4.98 -1.81 7.59
C PHE A 118 -3.88 -1.39 8.58
N VAL A 119 -2.74 -0.96 8.03
CA VAL A 119 -1.58 -0.45 8.76
C VAL A 119 -1.37 1.02 8.41
N GLY A 120 -1.83 1.90 9.31
CA GLY A 120 -1.63 3.34 9.16
C GLY A 120 -0.29 3.83 9.69
N LEU A 121 -0.06 5.14 9.61
CA LEU A 121 1.12 5.80 10.17
C LEU A 121 0.83 6.35 11.57
N PRO A 122 1.71 6.10 12.56
CA PRO A 122 1.61 6.72 13.86
C PRO A 122 2.01 8.20 13.77
N TRP A 123 1.60 8.98 14.76
CA TRP A 123 2.04 10.35 14.87
C TRP A 123 3.57 10.47 14.92
N SER A 124 4.10 11.46 14.21
CA SER A 124 5.50 11.88 14.25
C SER A 124 5.61 13.38 13.98
N GLU A 125 6.72 14.01 14.35
CA GLU A 125 6.96 15.44 14.04
C GLU A 125 6.91 15.73 12.53
N ARG A 126 7.28 14.77 11.68
CA ARG A 126 7.18 14.88 10.23
C ARG A 126 5.75 15.02 9.75
N MET A 127 4.79 14.42 10.47
CA MET A 127 3.36 14.48 10.12
C MET A 127 2.76 15.89 10.19
N ARG A 128 3.48 16.85 10.78
CA ARG A 128 3.12 18.28 10.67
C ARG A 128 3.29 18.83 9.26
N ARG A 129 4.10 18.20 8.42
CA ARG A 129 4.44 18.64 7.07
C ARG A 129 4.08 17.63 5.99
N SER A 130 4.04 16.35 6.32
CA SER A 130 3.85 15.27 5.36
C SER A 130 3.13 14.07 5.97
N GLY A 131 2.45 13.30 5.13
CA GLY A 131 1.76 12.09 5.51
C GLY A 131 0.41 12.36 6.18
N SER A 132 -0.27 11.27 6.46
CA SER A 132 -1.56 11.23 7.14
C SER A 132 -1.62 9.95 7.96
N TYR A 133 -2.50 9.88 8.96
CA TYR A 133 -2.80 8.63 9.68
C TYR A 133 -3.22 7.50 8.73
N TYR A 134 -3.77 7.86 7.58
CA TYR A 134 -4.26 6.92 6.55
C TYR A 134 -3.15 6.46 5.59
N GLY A 135 -1.95 7.07 5.62
CA GLY A 135 -0.85 6.64 4.77
C GLY A 135 0.11 7.77 4.36
N ALA A 136 1.04 7.45 3.46
CA ALA A 136 2.01 8.42 2.99
C ALA A 136 1.43 9.30 1.87
N THR A 137 1.78 10.59 1.89
CA THR A 137 1.34 11.57 0.88
C THR A 137 2.52 12.38 0.35
N ALA A 138 2.37 12.96 -0.86
CA ALA A 138 3.23 14.00 -1.38
C ALA A 138 2.39 15.03 -2.15
N HIS A 139 2.85 16.29 -2.20
CA HIS A 139 2.12 17.38 -2.82
C HIS A 139 3.03 18.23 -3.70
N GLY A 140 2.76 18.26 -5.02
CA GLY A 140 3.53 19.01 -6.01
C GLY A 140 4.92 18.45 -6.30
N GLU A 141 5.69 18.12 -5.28
CA GLU A 141 6.98 17.44 -5.33
C GLU A 141 7.07 16.37 -4.22
N VAL A 142 8.09 15.52 -4.28
CA VAL A 142 8.35 14.53 -3.21
C VAL A 142 9.53 15.02 -2.37
N THR A 143 9.23 15.49 -1.17
CA THR A 143 10.23 15.95 -0.20
C THR A 143 10.88 14.78 0.56
N GLU A 144 11.93 15.05 1.34
CA GLU A 144 12.52 14.01 2.20
C GLU A 144 11.58 13.59 3.34
N ASP A 145 10.74 14.49 3.84
CA ASP A 145 9.72 14.13 4.83
C ASP A 145 8.68 13.15 4.23
N ASP A 146 8.28 13.35 2.97
CA ASP A 146 7.38 12.43 2.25
C ASP A 146 8.01 11.06 2.05
N ARG A 147 9.29 11.02 1.65
CA ARG A 147 10.04 9.76 1.47
C ARG A 147 10.15 8.99 2.78
N GLU A 148 10.45 9.67 3.90
CA GLU A 148 10.57 9.01 5.20
C GLU A 148 9.21 8.47 5.68
N GLN A 149 8.10 9.17 5.45
CA GLN A 149 6.76 8.66 5.73
C GLN A 149 6.45 7.42 4.88
N ALA A 150 6.84 7.42 3.61
CA ALA A 150 6.68 6.26 2.73
C ALA A 150 7.56 5.07 3.18
N ARG A 151 8.84 5.32 3.56
CA ARG A 151 9.71 4.27 4.14
C ARG A 151 9.11 3.70 5.42
N MET A 152 8.62 4.57 6.32
CA MET A 152 7.95 4.14 7.55
C MET A 152 6.75 3.24 7.27
N LEU A 153 5.93 3.58 6.27
CA LEU A 153 4.80 2.76 5.85
C LEU A 153 5.25 1.36 5.39
N GLY A 154 6.27 1.29 4.54
CA GLY A 154 6.87 0.03 4.08
C GLY A 154 7.40 -0.83 5.23
N ARG A 155 8.15 -0.23 6.16
CA ARG A 155 8.64 -0.92 7.38
C ARG A 155 7.49 -1.50 8.18
N ARG A 156 6.47 -0.69 8.48
CA ARG A 156 5.34 -1.09 9.34
C ARG A 156 4.52 -2.24 8.75
N VAL A 157 4.23 -2.20 7.45
CA VAL A 157 3.52 -3.31 6.78
C VAL A 157 4.36 -4.58 6.84
N THR A 158 5.67 -4.47 6.59
CA THR A 158 6.60 -5.61 6.64
C THR A 158 6.70 -6.21 8.05
N GLU A 159 6.90 -5.37 9.08
CA GLU A 159 6.97 -5.82 10.47
C GLU A 159 5.67 -6.52 10.91
N THR A 160 4.52 -6.00 10.45
CA THR A 160 3.21 -6.62 10.71
C THR A 160 3.12 -7.98 10.04
N ALA A 161 3.53 -8.10 8.77
CA ALA A 161 3.56 -9.37 8.05
C ALA A 161 4.48 -10.40 8.73
N LEU A 162 5.66 -9.98 9.19
CA LEU A 162 6.60 -10.83 9.93
C LEU A 162 5.99 -11.36 11.24
N ARG A 163 5.32 -10.49 12.02
CA ARG A 163 4.65 -10.88 13.27
C ARG A 163 3.53 -11.89 13.02
N LEU A 164 2.70 -11.66 12.00
CA LEU A 164 1.61 -12.56 11.64
C LEU A 164 2.13 -13.91 11.14
N SER A 165 3.21 -13.92 10.36
CA SER A 165 3.83 -15.14 9.86
C SER A 165 4.40 -15.99 10.99
N ALA A 166 4.99 -15.37 12.02
CA ALA A 166 5.55 -16.07 13.19
C ALA A 166 4.48 -16.76 14.06
N HIS A 167 3.22 -16.30 13.99
CA HIS A 167 2.10 -16.83 14.77
C HIS A 167 1.12 -17.66 13.92
N ARG A 168 1.43 -17.93 12.65
CA ARG A 168 0.58 -18.74 11.79
C ARG A 168 0.62 -20.19 12.26
N PRO A 169 -0.50 -20.79 12.68
CA PRO A 169 -0.52 -22.22 12.99
C PRO A 169 -0.15 -23.00 11.71
N PRO A 170 0.50 -24.19 11.84
CA PRO A 170 0.79 -25.02 10.69
C PRO A 170 -0.51 -25.24 9.91
N THR A 171 -0.48 -25.02 8.60
CA THR A 171 -1.61 -25.17 7.69
C THR A 171 -2.21 -26.56 7.88
N GLN A 172 -3.35 -26.64 8.56
CA GLN A 172 -4.18 -27.82 8.46
C GLN A 172 -4.67 -27.86 7.02
N GLY A 173 -4.28 -28.91 6.28
CA GLY A 173 -4.72 -29.10 4.90
C GLY A 173 -6.24 -28.93 4.85
N LYS A 174 -6.72 -28.10 3.91
CA LYS A 174 -8.16 -28.01 3.61
C LYS A 174 -8.65 -29.43 3.31
N PRO A 175 -9.78 -29.86 3.90
CA PRO A 175 -10.38 -31.15 3.60
C PRO A 175 -10.79 -31.25 2.14
#